data_efa357d3b0b50226655254de8a894bdd
#
_entry.id   efa357d3b0b50226655254de8a894bdd
#
_cell.length_a   1.000
_cell.length_b   1.000
_cell.length_c   1.000
_cell.angle_alpha   90.00
_cell.angle_beta   90.00
_cell.angle_gamma   90.00
#
_symmetry.space_group_name_H-M   'P 1'
#
loop_
_entity.id
_entity.type
_entity.pdbx_description
1 polymer ?
#
loop_
_entity_poly.entity_id
_entity_poly.type
_entity_poly.pdbx_seq_one_letter_code
_entity_poly.pdbx_strand_id
1 'polypeptide(L)'
;MVSEHASPLAAPGGPDSGGQNVHVAELSRALAAAGHDVTVWTRRDAPDLPAAVPFAPGVEVRHVEMGPPTTLPKDRLVTHVPQLATGLEEAWSQDPPDVVHAHFWMSGLAAVAAARHPGVPVVQTFHALGHVKRRHQGAADTSPQGRVSAERVIAGRVDRIVATCSDEVFELTRLGTRRNRISVVPCGVDVEQFSPQGPVLERTDRPRLVSIGRLVRRKGVDETVEALRRVPGAELLVAGGPADPADLETDEDVRRLRVAAEGAGVADRVRFLGSVARADVPALLRSADAVVCVPWYEPFGMVPLEAMACGRPVVASAVGGLVDTVVDQVTGLHVPPKRTDRLAVALRELLGQQAMREAFGVAGRDRAIARYGWDRVAAATAQVYADVLDRRASAREVEEDAERAGATAGGRR
;
A
#
# COMPACT_ATOMS: atom_id res chain seq x y z
N MET A 1 -7.17 5.88 13.55
CA MET A 1 -7.02 4.90 12.43
C MET A 1 -7.24 3.48 12.94
N VAL A 2 -7.75 2.56 12.11
CA VAL A 2 -7.88 1.12 12.45
C VAL A 2 -7.13 0.30 11.42
N SER A 3 -6.17 -0.53 11.86
CA SER A 3 -5.36 -1.40 10.99
C SER A 3 -5.07 -2.71 11.74
N GLU A 4 -5.99 -3.68 11.65
CA GLU A 4 -6.02 -4.86 12.50
C GLU A 4 -4.79 -5.75 12.40
N HIS A 5 -4.22 -5.94 11.20
CA HIS A 5 -3.07 -6.84 10.97
C HIS A 5 -1.79 -6.13 10.52
N ALA A 6 -1.90 -4.86 10.10
CA ALA A 6 -0.76 -4.09 9.60
C ALA A 6 -0.40 -2.99 10.61
N SER A 7 0.15 -3.41 11.75
CA SER A 7 0.62 -2.50 12.79
C SER A 7 1.73 -1.59 12.27
N PRO A 8 1.72 -0.28 12.60
CA PRO A 8 2.84 0.62 12.30
C PRO A 8 4.12 0.27 13.09
N LEU A 9 4.00 -0.52 14.16
CA LEU A 9 5.12 -1.00 14.97
C LEU A 9 5.84 -2.22 14.34
N ALA A 10 5.23 -2.87 13.34
CA ALA A 10 5.80 -4.06 12.72
C ALA A 10 7.10 -3.72 11.97
N ALA A 11 8.14 -4.50 12.22
CA ALA A 11 9.40 -4.38 11.49
C ALA A 11 9.18 -4.65 9.98
N PRO A 12 9.73 -3.82 9.08
CA PRO A 12 9.69 -4.09 7.65
C PRO A 12 10.33 -5.44 7.31
N GLY A 13 9.68 -6.23 6.44
CA GLY A 13 10.20 -7.53 5.99
C GLY A 13 9.63 -8.75 6.70
N GLY A 14 8.81 -8.59 7.73
CA GLY A 14 8.07 -9.70 8.35
C GLY A 14 7.03 -10.33 7.41
N PRO A 15 6.52 -11.54 7.73
CA PRO A 15 5.63 -12.31 6.84
C PRO A 15 4.35 -11.55 6.43
N ASP A 16 3.81 -10.70 7.30
CA ASP A 16 2.65 -9.85 7.03
C ASP A 16 3.01 -8.35 6.93
N SER A 17 4.30 -8.02 6.94
CA SER A 17 4.76 -6.64 6.75
C SER A 17 4.80 -6.28 5.26
N GLY A 18 4.15 -5.18 4.91
CA GLY A 18 4.04 -4.76 3.51
C GLY A 18 3.67 -3.27 3.36
N GLY A 19 3.25 -2.90 2.16
CA GLY A 19 2.90 -1.52 1.83
C GLY A 19 1.85 -0.89 2.75
N GLN A 20 0.92 -1.66 3.31
CA GLN A 20 -0.08 -1.14 4.24
C GLN A 20 0.55 -0.69 5.57
N ASN A 21 1.51 -1.45 6.12
CA ASN A 21 2.20 -1.07 7.36
C ASN A 21 2.93 0.27 7.19
N VAL A 22 3.67 0.40 6.08
CA VAL A 22 4.36 1.66 5.74
C VAL A 22 3.35 2.80 5.55
N HIS A 23 2.25 2.54 4.82
CA HIS A 23 1.22 3.55 4.58
C HIS A 23 0.60 4.05 5.89
N VAL A 24 0.18 3.15 6.79
CA VAL A 24 -0.42 3.53 8.08
C VAL A 24 0.59 4.27 8.96
N ALA A 25 1.84 3.79 9.03
CA ALA A 25 2.89 4.42 9.80
C ALA A 25 3.19 5.85 9.33
N GLU A 26 3.44 6.02 8.03
CA GLU A 26 3.84 7.31 7.49
C GLU A 26 2.67 8.31 7.41
N LEU A 27 1.47 7.83 7.07
CA LEU A 27 0.27 8.69 7.08
C LEU A 27 -0.05 9.18 8.49
N SER A 28 0.07 8.31 9.52
CA SER A 28 -0.17 8.73 10.90
C SER A 28 0.83 9.79 11.37
N ARG A 29 2.12 9.63 11.04
CA ARG A 29 3.15 10.63 11.33
C ARG A 29 2.88 11.96 10.64
N ALA A 30 2.54 11.90 9.35
CA ALA A 30 2.32 13.11 8.55
C ALA A 30 1.05 13.87 8.97
N LEU A 31 -0.03 13.16 9.37
CA LEU A 31 -1.22 13.79 9.93
C LEU A 31 -0.91 14.43 11.30
N ALA A 32 -0.16 13.76 12.16
CA ALA A 32 0.25 14.33 13.43
C ALA A 32 1.14 15.56 13.26
N ALA A 33 2.08 15.54 12.30
CA ALA A 33 2.88 16.70 11.94
C ALA A 33 2.03 17.86 11.39
N ALA A 34 0.86 17.59 10.82
CA ALA A 34 -0.13 18.59 10.39
C ALA A 34 -1.04 19.08 11.54
N GLY A 35 -0.85 18.63 12.78
CA GLY A 35 -1.57 19.09 13.96
C GLY A 35 -2.76 18.23 14.37
N HIS A 36 -2.90 17.03 13.85
CA HIS A 36 -3.93 16.07 14.27
C HIS A 36 -3.42 15.16 15.39
N ASP A 37 -4.26 14.85 16.38
CA ASP A 37 -4.00 13.77 17.34
C ASP A 37 -4.41 12.43 16.70
N VAL A 38 -3.45 11.51 16.56
CA VAL A 38 -3.67 10.27 15.84
C VAL A 38 -3.54 9.05 16.76
N THR A 39 -4.60 8.29 16.90
CA THR A 39 -4.58 6.97 17.53
C THR A 39 -4.69 5.89 16.46
N VAL A 40 -3.73 4.94 16.44
CA VAL A 40 -3.76 3.76 15.56
C VAL A 40 -4.16 2.54 16.37
N TRP A 41 -5.34 2.00 16.11
CA TRP A 41 -5.85 0.79 16.74
C TRP A 41 -5.41 -0.43 15.93
N THR A 42 -4.74 -1.36 16.60
CA THR A 42 -4.22 -2.60 15.98
C THR A 42 -4.47 -3.79 16.91
N ARG A 43 -4.40 -4.99 16.36
CA ARG A 43 -4.57 -6.21 17.13
C ARG A 43 -3.41 -6.43 18.11
N ARG A 44 -3.72 -6.89 19.33
CA ARG A 44 -2.74 -7.46 20.25
C ARG A 44 -2.33 -8.84 19.74
N ASP A 45 -1.10 -9.01 19.27
CA ASP A 45 -0.57 -10.26 18.69
C ASP A 45 0.51 -10.94 19.54
N ALA A 46 0.83 -10.37 20.72
CA ALA A 46 1.64 -11.00 21.75
C ALA A 46 1.08 -10.63 23.14
N PRO A 47 1.20 -11.53 24.13
CA PRO A 47 0.57 -11.35 25.45
C PRO A 47 1.19 -10.23 26.27
N ASP A 48 2.45 -9.94 26.06
CA ASP A 48 3.27 -8.95 26.79
C ASP A 48 3.19 -7.54 26.18
N LEU A 49 2.49 -7.36 25.07
CA LEU A 49 2.32 -6.04 24.49
C LEU A 49 1.52 -5.11 25.42
N PRO A 50 1.99 -3.88 25.66
CA PRO A 50 1.25 -2.91 26.45
C PRO A 50 -0.04 -2.49 25.75
N ALA A 51 -1.02 -1.98 26.50
CA ALA A 51 -2.29 -1.51 25.94
C ALA A 51 -2.10 -0.35 24.95
N ALA A 52 -1.13 0.52 25.22
CA ALA A 52 -0.80 1.68 24.40
C ALA A 52 0.71 1.87 24.32
N VAL A 53 1.19 2.32 23.15
CA VAL A 53 2.61 2.59 22.87
C VAL A 53 2.71 3.93 22.15
N PRO A 54 3.50 4.91 22.65
CA PRO A 54 3.86 6.08 21.86
C PRO A 54 4.64 5.66 20.62
N PHE A 55 4.23 6.14 19.44
CA PHE A 55 4.86 5.77 18.17
C PHE A 55 5.65 6.91 17.55
N ALA A 56 5.10 8.11 17.59
CA ALA A 56 5.72 9.34 17.15
C ALA A 56 5.07 10.52 17.90
N PRO A 57 5.64 11.74 17.86
CA PRO A 57 4.95 12.91 18.40
C PRO A 57 3.53 13.04 17.83
N GLY A 58 2.52 13.09 18.70
CA GLY A 58 1.12 13.14 18.33
C GLY A 58 0.53 11.83 17.77
N VAL A 59 1.26 10.71 17.87
CA VAL A 59 0.76 9.38 17.43
C VAL A 59 0.90 8.35 18.54
N GLU A 60 -0.20 7.73 18.92
CA GLU A 60 -0.26 6.58 19.83
C GLU A 60 -0.77 5.34 19.09
N VAL A 61 -0.17 4.18 19.38
CA VAL A 61 -0.68 2.87 18.93
C VAL A 61 -1.34 2.19 20.09
N ARG A 62 -2.60 1.80 19.93
CA ARG A 62 -3.39 1.05 20.94
C ARG A 62 -3.65 -0.37 20.47
N HIS A 63 -3.37 -1.33 21.34
CA HIS A 63 -3.61 -2.74 21.11
C HIS A 63 -4.99 -3.15 21.61
N VAL A 64 -5.77 -3.77 20.72
CA VAL A 64 -7.12 -4.27 21.00
C VAL A 64 -7.13 -5.79 20.94
N GLU A 65 -7.89 -6.41 21.82
CA GLU A 65 -8.11 -7.85 21.81
C GLU A 65 -8.89 -8.25 20.53
N MET A 66 -8.27 -9.15 19.75
CA MET A 66 -8.84 -9.71 18.55
C MET A 66 -8.35 -11.15 18.38
N GLY A 67 -8.99 -12.10 19.06
CA GLY A 67 -8.55 -13.48 19.17
C GLY A 67 -7.38 -13.64 20.15
N PRO A 68 -6.73 -14.82 20.17
CA PRO A 68 -5.61 -15.07 21.09
C PRO A 68 -4.44 -14.14 20.78
N PRO A 69 -3.69 -13.66 21.81
CA PRO A 69 -2.55 -12.77 21.63
C PRO A 69 -1.31 -13.54 21.11
N THR A 70 -1.42 -14.10 19.93
CA THR A 70 -0.37 -14.85 19.24
C THR A 70 -0.38 -14.53 17.75
N THR A 71 0.70 -14.78 17.05
CA THR A 71 0.72 -14.62 15.58
C THR A 71 -0.30 -15.56 14.94
N LEU A 72 -1.19 -15.02 14.13
CA LEU A 72 -2.21 -15.76 13.38
C LEU A 72 -2.10 -15.46 11.88
N PRO A 73 -2.34 -16.45 11.01
CA PRO A 73 -2.48 -16.19 9.59
C PRO A 73 -3.60 -15.16 9.33
N LYS A 74 -3.33 -14.16 8.51
CA LYS A 74 -4.24 -13.04 8.25
C LYS A 74 -5.66 -13.48 7.90
N ASP A 75 -5.81 -14.49 7.04
CA ASP A 75 -7.12 -14.96 6.58
C ASP A 75 -7.96 -15.63 7.69
N ARG A 76 -7.33 -15.99 8.84
CA ARG A 76 -8.02 -16.49 10.04
C ARG A 76 -8.53 -15.38 10.96
N LEU A 77 -8.07 -14.16 10.80
CA LEU A 77 -8.46 -13.04 11.66
C LEU A 77 -9.94 -12.64 11.50
N VAL A 78 -10.56 -12.98 10.39
CA VAL A 78 -11.96 -12.62 10.11
C VAL A 78 -12.94 -13.10 11.18
N THR A 79 -12.70 -14.26 11.80
CA THR A 79 -13.56 -14.82 12.86
C THR A 79 -13.51 -14.00 14.14
N HIS A 80 -12.50 -13.18 14.31
CA HIS A 80 -12.28 -12.33 15.50
C HIS A 80 -12.67 -10.85 15.27
N VAL A 81 -13.15 -10.50 14.07
CA VAL A 81 -13.61 -9.12 13.76
C VAL A 81 -14.69 -8.62 14.73
N PRO A 82 -15.67 -9.44 15.18
CA PRO A 82 -16.65 -8.99 16.18
C PRO A 82 -16.02 -8.56 17.51
N GLN A 83 -15.00 -9.28 17.98
CA GLN A 83 -14.29 -8.90 19.20
C GLN A 83 -13.55 -7.57 19.05
N LEU A 84 -12.87 -7.33 17.91
CA LEU A 84 -12.28 -6.04 17.60
C LEU A 84 -13.34 -4.93 17.60
N ALA A 85 -14.50 -5.17 16.98
CA ALA A 85 -15.59 -4.19 16.94
C ALA A 85 -16.07 -3.81 18.33
N THR A 86 -16.26 -4.79 19.24
CA THR A 86 -16.67 -4.53 20.63
C THR A 86 -15.62 -3.68 21.36
N GLY A 87 -14.33 -4.02 21.27
CA GLY A 87 -13.29 -3.24 21.93
C GLY A 87 -13.16 -1.80 21.40
N LEU A 88 -13.37 -1.60 20.09
CA LEU A 88 -13.41 -0.27 19.51
C LEU A 88 -14.65 0.52 19.95
N GLU A 89 -15.84 -0.11 20.01
CA GLU A 89 -17.08 0.52 20.45
C GLU A 89 -16.99 0.98 21.90
N GLU A 90 -16.46 0.13 22.79
CA GLU A 90 -16.23 0.47 24.20
C GLU A 90 -15.31 1.68 24.33
N ALA A 91 -14.19 1.70 23.61
CA ALA A 91 -13.24 2.79 23.66
C ALA A 91 -13.83 4.10 23.11
N TRP A 92 -14.52 4.04 21.96
CA TRP A 92 -15.10 5.24 21.31
C TRP A 92 -16.37 5.74 21.99
N SER A 93 -17.02 4.93 22.81
CA SER A 93 -18.12 5.39 23.67
C SER A 93 -17.64 6.26 24.83
N GLN A 94 -16.39 6.07 25.26
CA GLN A 94 -15.77 6.87 26.33
C GLN A 94 -15.06 8.12 25.78
N ASP A 95 -14.36 7.95 24.65
CA ASP A 95 -13.57 9.00 24.01
C ASP A 95 -13.76 8.89 22.48
N PRO A 96 -14.83 9.49 21.94
CA PRO A 96 -15.16 9.37 20.53
C PRO A 96 -14.19 10.17 19.65
N PRO A 97 -13.55 9.55 18.63
CA PRO A 97 -12.77 10.30 17.68
C PRO A 97 -13.67 11.14 16.74
N ASP A 98 -13.17 12.26 16.23
CA ASP A 98 -13.88 13.06 15.22
C ASP A 98 -14.14 12.25 13.94
N VAL A 99 -13.17 11.43 13.52
CA VAL A 99 -13.25 10.58 12.32
C VAL A 99 -12.47 9.28 12.51
N VAL A 100 -13.00 8.19 11.99
CA VAL A 100 -12.32 6.88 11.92
C VAL A 100 -11.89 6.61 10.49
N HIS A 101 -10.60 6.33 10.27
CA HIS A 101 -10.09 5.83 8.99
C HIS A 101 -9.70 4.36 9.13
N ALA A 102 -10.46 3.48 8.49
CA ALA A 102 -10.20 2.05 8.49
C ALA A 102 -9.37 1.64 7.27
N HIS A 103 -8.34 0.85 7.53
CA HIS A 103 -7.42 0.33 6.54
C HIS A 103 -7.59 -1.17 6.39
N PHE A 104 -7.94 -1.62 5.19
CA PHE A 104 -8.31 -2.99 4.85
C PHE A 104 -9.74 -3.37 5.24
N TRP A 105 -10.28 -4.43 4.64
CA TRP A 105 -11.69 -4.79 4.75
C TRP A 105 -12.11 -5.27 6.14
N MET A 106 -11.24 -5.98 6.89
CA MET A 106 -11.56 -6.45 8.25
C MET A 106 -11.66 -5.28 9.24
N SER A 107 -10.71 -4.34 9.16
CA SER A 107 -10.80 -3.07 9.89
C SER A 107 -12.06 -2.29 9.53
N GLY A 108 -12.43 -2.28 8.24
CA GLY A 108 -13.66 -1.63 7.78
C GLY A 108 -14.93 -2.25 8.36
N LEU A 109 -15.01 -3.59 8.45
CA LEU A 109 -16.13 -4.27 9.11
C LEU A 109 -16.23 -3.91 10.58
N ALA A 110 -15.11 -3.96 11.31
CA ALA A 110 -15.07 -3.63 12.72
C ALA A 110 -15.43 -2.15 12.97
N ALA A 111 -14.84 -1.23 12.20
CA ALA A 111 -15.10 0.19 12.32
C ALA A 111 -16.56 0.56 12.04
N VAL A 112 -17.17 0.01 10.97
CA VAL A 112 -18.58 0.22 10.65
C VAL A 112 -19.51 -0.31 11.75
N ALA A 113 -19.16 -1.41 12.42
CA ALA A 113 -19.95 -1.92 13.53
C ALA A 113 -19.79 -1.05 14.78
N ALA A 114 -18.55 -0.73 15.16
CA ALA A 114 -18.22 0.03 16.38
C ALA A 114 -18.69 1.49 16.34
N ALA A 115 -18.68 2.13 15.17
CA ALA A 115 -19.04 3.54 15.01
C ALA A 115 -20.54 3.83 15.07
N ARG A 116 -21.41 2.83 15.15
CA ARG A 116 -22.88 3.01 15.08
C ARG A 116 -23.44 3.80 16.26
N HIS A 117 -23.12 3.40 17.48
CA HIS A 117 -23.66 4.02 18.70
C HIS A 117 -23.03 5.38 18.97
N PRO A 118 -21.69 5.56 18.90
CA PRO A 118 -21.08 6.87 19.04
C PRO A 118 -21.41 7.83 17.88
N GLY A 119 -21.92 7.29 16.76
CA GLY A 119 -22.25 8.11 15.58
C GLY A 119 -21.02 8.70 14.90
N VAL A 120 -19.84 8.09 15.04
CA VAL A 120 -18.58 8.56 14.46
C VAL A 120 -18.53 8.31 12.95
N PRO A 121 -18.09 9.25 12.11
CA PRO A 121 -17.93 9.04 10.68
C PRO A 121 -16.78 8.07 10.38
N VAL A 122 -17.00 7.22 9.36
CA VAL A 122 -16.03 6.21 8.94
C VAL A 122 -15.56 6.47 7.51
N VAL A 123 -14.25 6.57 7.34
CA VAL A 123 -13.54 6.59 6.06
C VAL A 123 -12.87 5.25 5.85
N GLN A 124 -12.83 4.74 4.62
CA GLN A 124 -12.26 3.42 4.28
C GLN A 124 -11.21 3.51 3.19
N THR A 125 -10.04 2.92 3.42
CA THR A 125 -9.07 2.54 2.36
C THR A 125 -8.94 1.02 2.31
N PHE A 126 -9.22 0.40 1.14
CA PHE A 126 -9.20 -1.06 1.04
C PHE A 126 -7.80 -1.65 0.87
N HIS A 127 -6.84 -0.91 0.31
CA HIS A 127 -5.49 -1.33 -0.06
C HIS A 127 -5.41 -2.48 -1.07
N ALA A 128 -6.39 -3.36 -1.10
CA ALA A 128 -6.55 -4.43 -2.08
C ALA A 128 -7.98 -4.95 -2.06
N LEU A 129 -8.61 -5.07 -3.21
CA LEU A 129 -9.97 -5.57 -3.35
C LEU A 129 -9.99 -7.08 -3.60
N GLY A 130 -10.87 -7.80 -2.91
CA GLY A 130 -10.96 -9.25 -2.94
C GLY A 130 -11.30 -9.81 -4.32
N HIS A 131 -12.22 -9.18 -5.06
CA HIS A 131 -12.58 -9.64 -6.40
C HIS A 131 -11.43 -9.45 -7.41
N VAL A 132 -10.61 -8.40 -7.25
CA VAL A 132 -9.40 -8.19 -8.04
C VAL A 132 -8.35 -9.24 -7.71
N LYS A 133 -8.09 -9.48 -6.41
CA LYS A 133 -7.19 -10.55 -5.96
C LYS A 133 -7.59 -11.91 -6.54
N ARG A 134 -8.89 -12.26 -6.45
CA ARG A 134 -9.43 -13.51 -7.00
C ARG A 134 -9.24 -13.62 -8.51
N ARG A 135 -9.45 -12.53 -9.26
CA ARG A 135 -9.25 -12.48 -10.72
C ARG A 135 -7.81 -12.83 -11.10
N HIS A 136 -6.82 -12.33 -10.34
CA HIS A 136 -5.41 -12.49 -10.68
C HIS A 136 -4.74 -13.72 -10.06
N GLN A 137 -5.27 -14.24 -8.95
CA GLN A 137 -4.70 -15.40 -8.25
C GLN A 137 -5.49 -16.71 -8.51
N GLY A 138 -6.76 -16.61 -8.93
CA GLY A 138 -7.59 -17.79 -9.20
C GLY A 138 -7.66 -18.74 -8.00
N ALA A 139 -7.33 -20.01 -8.20
CA ALA A 139 -7.35 -21.04 -7.16
C ALA A 139 -6.29 -20.83 -6.04
N ALA A 140 -5.27 -20.01 -6.27
CA ALA A 140 -4.28 -19.66 -5.25
C ALA A 140 -4.75 -18.54 -4.29
N ASP A 141 -5.95 -17.99 -4.48
CA ASP A 141 -6.53 -17.00 -3.57
C ASP A 141 -7.06 -17.69 -2.30
N THR A 142 -6.38 -17.46 -1.18
CA THR A 142 -6.74 -17.99 0.15
C THR A 142 -7.75 -17.12 0.90
N SER A 143 -8.20 -16.01 0.31
CA SER A 143 -9.12 -15.08 0.97
C SER A 143 -10.45 -15.76 1.33
N PRO A 144 -11.05 -15.44 2.49
CA PRO A 144 -12.36 -15.95 2.87
C PRO A 144 -13.43 -15.71 1.79
N GLN A 145 -14.31 -16.69 1.56
CA GLN A 145 -15.33 -16.60 0.51
C GLN A 145 -16.24 -15.38 0.65
N GLY A 146 -16.54 -14.95 1.88
CA GLY A 146 -17.40 -13.78 2.17
C GLY A 146 -16.74 -12.41 1.96
N ARG A 147 -15.42 -12.34 1.64
CA ARG A 147 -14.68 -11.08 1.56
C ARG A 147 -15.30 -10.06 0.60
N VAL A 148 -15.64 -10.46 -0.62
CA VAL A 148 -16.23 -9.55 -1.63
C VAL A 148 -17.59 -8.99 -1.18
N SER A 149 -18.40 -9.82 -0.52
CA SER A 149 -19.68 -9.39 0.03
C SER A 149 -19.49 -8.41 1.20
N ALA A 150 -18.50 -8.68 2.05
CA ALA A 150 -18.11 -7.77 3.14
C ALA A 150 -17.63 -6.41 2.60
N GLU A 151 -16.80 -6.40 1.58
CA GLU A 151 -16.31 -5.17 0.93
C GLU A 151 -17.48 -4.34 0.36
N ARG A 152 -18.50 -4.98 -0.23
CA ARG A 152 -19.73 -4.29 -0.69
C ARG A 152 -20.51 -3.68 0.48
N VAL A 153 -20.65 -4.42 1.58
CA VAL A 153 -21.34 -3.93 2.79
C VAL A 153 -20.62 -2.72 3.36
N ILE A 154 -19.29 -2.77 3.48
CA ILE A 154 -18.46 -1.66 3.93
C ILE A 154 -18.68 -0.45 3.02
N ALA A 155 -18.50 -0.63 1.70
CA ALA A 155 -18.63 0.42 0.71
C ALA A 155 -20.03 1.09 0.72
N GLY A 156 -21.06 0.33 1.08
CA GLY A 156 -22.43 0.85 1.26
C GLY A 156 -22.63 1.66 2.54
N ARG A 157 -21.83 1.45 3.58
CA ARG A 157 -22.05 1.99 4.93
C ARG A 157 -21.10 3.11 5.35
N VAL A 158 -19.85 3.09 4.89
CA VAL A 158 -18.86 4.13 5.24
C VAL A 158 -19.25 5.49 4.64
N ASP A 159 -18.85 6.56 5.26
CA ASP A 159 -19.14 7.93 4.78
C ASP A 159 -18.36 8.26 3.51
N ARG A 160 -17.12 7.79 3.41
CA ARG A 160 -16.24 8.02 2.27
C ARG A 160 -15.29 6.85 2.06
N ILE A 161 -14.96 6.59 0.80
CA ILE A 161 -13.88 5.67 0.43
C ILE A 161 -12.73 6.50 -0.13
N VAL A 162 -11.53 6.20 0.36
CA VAL A 162 -10.27 6.72 -0.19
C VAL A 162 -9.66 5.61 -1.04
N ALA A 163 -9.75 5.76 -2.35
CA ALA A 163 -9.07 4.91 -3.32
C ALA A 163 -7.64 5.41 -3.54
N THR A 164 -6.70 4.50 -3.70
CA THR A 164 -5.27 4.83 -3.87
C THR A 164 -4.88 5.12 -5.32
N CYS A 165 -5.73 4.73 -6.29
CA CYS A 165 -5.47 4.93 -7.71
C CYS A 165 -6.78 4.93 -8.53
N SER A 166 -6.67 5.30 -9.80
CA SER A 166 -7.81 5.34 -10.73
C SER A 166 -8.39 3.95 -11.02
N ASP A 167 -7.56 2.93 -11.08
CA ASP A 167 -8.01 1.54 -11.26
C ASP A 167 -8.87 1.07 -10.08
N GLU A 168 -8.51 1.42 -8.85
CA GLU A 168 -9.32 1.10 -7.67
C GLU A 168 -10.69 1.81 -7.71
N VAL A 169 -10.75 3.04 -8.21
CA VAL A 169 -12.03 3.76 -8.45
C VAL A 169 -12.90 3.00 -9.44
N PHE A 170 -12.32 2.55 -10.55
CA PHE A 170 -13.03 1.76 -11.55
C PHE A 170 -13.58 0.45 -10.95
N GLU A 171 -12.75 -0.28 -10.22
CA GLU A 171 -13.16 -1.55 -9.59
C GLU A 171 -14.21 -1.36 -8.49
N LEU A 172 -14.12 -0.31 -7.68
CA LEU A 172 -15.15 0.04 -6.69
C LEU A 172 -16.48 0.42 -7.35
N THR A 173 -16.43 1.15 -8.45
CA THR A 173 -17.63 1.54 -9.21
C THR A 173 -18.30 0.30 -9.81
N ARG A 174 -17.53 -0.67 -10.31
CA ARG A 174 -18.04 -1.98 -10.76
C ARG A 174 -18.68 -2.80 -9.64
N LEU A 175 -18.26 -2.63 -8.40
CA LEU A 175 -18.89 -3.23 -7.21
C LEU A 175 -20.20 -2.53 -6.81
N GLY A 176 -20.57 -1.43 -7.46
CA GLY A 176 -21.79 -0.66 -7.21
C GLY A 176 -21.60 0.57 -6.33
N THR A 177 -20.36 0.95 -6.00
CA THR A 177 -20.10 2.17 -5.23
C THR A 177 -20.31 3.40 -6.11
N ARG A 178 -21.10 4.38 -5.64
CA ARG A 178 -21.27 5.64 -6.36
C ARG A 178 -19.97 6.43 -6.43
N ARG A 179 -19.62 6.94 -7.62
CA ARG A 179 -18.37 7.68 -7.85
C ARG A 179 -18.17 8.87 -6.91
N ASN A 180 -19.25 9.56 -6.55
CA ASN A 180 -19.21 10.71 -5.64
C ASN A 180 -18.92 10.35 -4.17
N ARG A 181 -18.87 9.07 -3.82
CA ARG A 181 -18.46 8.56 -2.50
C ARG A 181 -16.99 8.13 -2.46
N ILE A 182 -16.26 8.27 -3.56
CA ILE A 182 -14.86 7.87 -3.69
C ILE A 182 -14.02 9.13 -3.90
N SER A 183 -13.03 9.33 -3.02
CA SER A 183 -11.93 10.28 -3.20
C SER A 183 -10.69 9.50 -3.64
N VAL A 184 -9.80 10.12 -4.41
CA VAL A 184 -8.52 9.51 -4.77
C VAL A 184 -7.41 10.20 -3.99
N VAL A 185 -6.75 9.45 -3.12
CA VAL A 185 -5.55 9.89 -2.41
C VAL A 185 -4.51 8.78 -2.54
N PRO A 186 -3.42 9.01 -3.26
CA PRO A 186 -2.40 7.99 -3.49
C PRO A 186 -1.65 7.63 -2.20
N CYS A 187 -0.91 6.53 -2.21
CA CYS A 187 0.12 6.32 -1.18
C CYS A 187 1.28 7.31 -1.36
N GLY A 188 2.03 7.52 -0.29
CA GLY A 188 3.16 8.44 -0.29
C GLY A 188 4.53 7.77 -0.39
N VAL A 189 5.53 8.60 -0.51
CA VAL A 189 6.94 8.26 -0.39
C VAL A 189 7.64 9.31 0.47
N ASP A 190 8.57 8.86 1.31
CA ASP A 190 9.47 9.75 2.05
C ASP A 190 10.54 10.29 1.09
N VAL A 191 10.36 11.53 0.65
CA VAL A 191 11.24 12.17 -0.35
C VAL A 191 12.56 12.65 0.24
N GLU A 192 12.71 12.67 1.56
CA GLU A 192 13.96 12.94 2.25
C GLU A 192 14.82 11.68 2.34
N GLN A 193 14.23 10.56 2.78
CA GLN A 193 14.90 9.26 2.84
C GLN A 193 15.25 8.77 1.43
N PHE A 194 14.29 8.83 0.50
CA PHE A 194 14.45 8.44 -0.90
C PHE A 194 14.78 9.67 -1.73
N SER A 195 16.07 9.92 -1.89
CA SER A 195 16.60 11.05 -2.66
C SER A 195 17.74 10.61 -3.57
N PRO A 196 18.06 11.36 -4.63
CA PRO A 196 19.22 11.07 -5.49
C PRO A 196 20.55 11.14 -4.78
N GLN A 197 20.64 11.90 -3.68
CA GLN A 197 21.84 12.13 -2.89
C GLN A 197 21.99 11.05 -1.81
N GLY A 198 23.23 10.66 -1.52
CA GLY A 198 23.56 9.75 -0.44
C GLY A 198 24.35 8.52 -0.89
N PRO A 199 24.55 7.53 -0.01
CA PRO A 199 25.31 6.32 -0.32
C PRO A 199 24.74 5.56 -1.50
N VAL A 200 25.60 4.93 -2.29
CA VAL A 200 25.25 4.07 -3.43
C VAL A 200 25.85 2.70 -3.17
N LEU A 201 25.07 1.64 -3.39
CA LEU A 201 25.59 0.27 -3.31
C LEU A 201 26.69 0.08 -4.35
N GLU A 202 27.80 -0.55 -3.94
CA GLU A 202 28.94 -0.84 -4.83
C GLU A 202 28.48 -1.43 -6.16
N ARG A 203 29.06 -0.90 -7.25
CA ARG A 203 28.67 -1.25 -8.63
C ARG A 203 29.76 -2.07 -9.31
N THR A 204 29.33 -2.91 -10.23
CA THR A 204 30.17 -3.51 -11.27
C THR A 204 30.19 -2.58 -12.49
N ASP A 205 30.95 -2.94 -13.52
CA ASP A 205 30.92 -2.23 -14.82
C ASP A 205 29.67 -2.55 -15.66
N ARG A 206 28.83 -3.49 -15.20
CA ARG A 206 27.61 -3.89 -15.91
C ARG A 206 26.47 -2.90 -15.68
N PRO A 207 25.63 -2.61 -16.68
CA PRO A 207 24.35 -1.94 -16.46
C PRO A 207 23.53 -2.71 -15.44
N ARG A 208 22.99 -2.02 -14.42
CA ARG A 208 22.31 -2.63 -13.28
C ARG A 208 20.81 -2.43 -13.33
N LEU A 209 20.11 -3.53 -13.30
CA LEU A 209 18.67 -3.60 -13.03
C LEU A 209 18.43 -3.97 -11.57
N VAL A 210 17.42 -3.38 -10.94
CA VAL A 210 17.02 -3.69 -9.56
C VAL A 210 15.54 -4.05 -9.54
N SER A 211 15.20 -5.15 -8.89
CA SER A 211 13.82 -5.55 -8.59
C SER A 211 13.68 -5.74 -7.07
N ILE A 212 12.65 -5.12 -6.46
CA ILE A 212 12.42 -5.14 -5.01
C ILE A 212 11.01 -5.62 -4.72
N GLY A 213 10.86 -6.56 -3.79
CA GLY A 213 9.57 -6.99 -3.28
C GLY A 213 9.52 -8.47 -2.93
N ARG A 214 8.36 -8.95 -2.50
CA ARG A 214 8.15 -10.38 -2.24
C ARG A 214 8.39 -11.19 -3.51
N LEU A 215 9.07 -12.32 -3.41
CA LEU A 215 9.49 -13.13 -4.56
C LEU A 215 8.38 -14.02 -5.13
N VAL A 216 7.12 -13.84 -4.67
CA VAL A 216 5.96 -14.56 -5.19
C VAL A 216 5.76 -14.30 -6.70
N ARG A 217 5.32 -15.32 -7.45
CA ARG A 217 5.20 -15.30 -8.93
C ARG A 217 4.51 -14.04 -9.48
N ARG A 218 3.40 -13.62 -8.84
CA ARG A 218 2.64 -12.45 -9.30
C ARG A 218 3.41 -11.12 -9.30
N LYS A 219 4.59 -11.07 -8.65
CA LYS A 219 5.45 -9.88 -8.64
C LYS A 219 6.34 -9.75 -9.88
N GLY A 220 6.38 -10.79 -10.74
CA GLY A 220 7.00 -10.69 -12.05
C GLY A 220 8.53 -10.75 -12.06
N VAL A 221 9.15 -11.27 -10.99
CA VAL A 221 10.61 -11.45 -10.96
C VAL A 221 11.04 -12.55 -11.94
N ASP A 222 10.22 -13.60 -12.11
CA ASP A 222 10.44 -14.64 -13.12
C ASP A 222 10.50 -14.05 -14.54
N GLU A 223 9.58 -13.13 -14.86
CA GLU A 223 9.54 -12.42 -16.13
C GLU A 223 10.78 -11.55 -16.35
N THR A 224 11.29 -10.94 -15.26
CA THR A 224 12.50 -10.12 -15.32
C THR A 224 13.74 -10.96 -15.58
N VAL A 225 13.86 -12.10 -14.89
CA VAL A 225 14.95 -13.08 -15.10
C VAL A 225 14.93 -13.61 -16.54
N GLU A 226 13.77 -14.01 -17.05
CA GLU A 226 13.66 -14.50 -18.44
C GLU A 226 13.97 -13.39 -19.46
N ALA A 227 13.55 -12.15 -19.23
CA ALA A 227 13.85 -11.03 -20.11
C ALA A 227 15.36 -10.75 -20.19
N LEU A 228 16.12 -11.01 -19.13
CA LEU A 228 17.57 -10.75 -19.03
C LEU A 228 18.37 -11.52 -20.09
N ARG A 229 17.88 -12.70 -20.58
CA ARG A 229 18.46 -13.42 -21.73
C ARG A 229 18.67 -12.50 -22.93
N ARG A 230 17.73 -11.60 -23.17
CA ARG A 230 17.70 -10.70 -24.34
C ARG A 230 18.23 -9.32 -24.04
N VAL A 231 18.83 -9.12 -22.84
CA VAL A 231 19.47 -7.88 -22.41
C VAL A 231 20.95 -8.18 -22.11
N PRO A 232 21.80 -8.23 -23.14
CA PRO A 232 23.21 -8.63 -22.97
C PRO A 232 23.95 -7.63 -22.08
N GLY A 233 24.86 -8.15 -21.26
CA GLY A 233 25.75 -7.35 -20.41
C GLY A 233 25.10 -6.83 -19.12
N ALA A 234 23.79 -6.76 -19.00
CA ALA A 234 23.13 -6.26 -17.80
C ALA A 234 23.15 -7.29 -16.65
N GLU A 235 23.27 -6.81 -15.42
CA GLU A 235 23.05 -7.56 -14.19
C GLU A 235 21.69 -7.24 -13.56
N LEU A 236 21.14 -8.17 -12.80
CA LEU A 236 19.90 -8.02 -12.04
C LEU A 236 20.15 -8.26 -10.56
N LEU A 237 19.89 -7.27 -9.73
CA LEU A 237 19.82 -7.41 -8.28
C LEU A 237 18.36 -7.61 -7.86
N VAL A 238 18.11 -8.69 -7.12
CA VAL A 238 16.78 -9.05 -6.61
C VAL A 238 16.80 -8.90 -5.08
N ALA A 239 16.06 -7.93 -4.56
CA ALA A 239 15.89 -7.71 -3.13
C ALA A 239 14.51 -8.16 -2.67
N GLY A 240 14.48 -9.05 -1.69
CA GLY A 240 13.30 -9.71 -1.13
C GLY A 240 13.59 -11.17 -0.79
N GLY A 241 12.65 -11.81 -0.13
CA GLY A 241 12.82 -13.17 0.40
C GLY A 241 13.18 -13.15 1.87
N PRO A 242 13.92 -14.17 2.37
CA PRO A 242 14.22 -14.32 3.79
C PRO A 242 15.07 -13.18 4.33
N ALA A 243 14.92 -12.92 5.63
CA ALA A 243 15.70 -11.92 6.34
C ALA A 243 17.13 -12.40 6.64
N ASP A 244 17.28 -13.70 6.97
CA ASP A 244 18.58 -14.30 7.19
C ASP A 244 19.19 -14.72 5.83
N PRO A 245 20.39 -14.22 5.48
CA PRO A 245 21.09 -14.66 4.27
C PRO A 245 21.35 -16.17 4.22
N ALA A 246 21.45 -16.84 5.36
CA ALA A 246 21.63 -18.30 5.44
C ALA A 246 20.43 -19.07 4.87
N ASP A 247 19.23 -18.48 4.94
CA ASP A 247 18.00 -19.09 4.42
C ASP A 247 17.84 -18.95 2.91
N LEU A 248 18.66 -18.14 2.23
CA LEU A 248 18.58 -17.94 0.77
C LEU A 248 18.73 -19.24 -0.04
N GLU A 249 19.47 -20.21 0.47
CA GLU A 249 19.67 -21.49 -0.20
C GLU A 249 18.45 -22.42 -0.05
N THR A 250 17.68 -22.24 1.02
CA THR A 250 16.56 -23.11 1.36
C THR A 250 15.20 -22.50 1.00
N ASP A 251 15.14 -21.18 0.79
CA ASP A 251 13.91 -20.49 0.42
C ASP A 251 13.36 -20.98 -0.92
N GLU A 252 12.10 -21.34 -0.94
CA GLU A 252 11.44 -21.97 -2.09
C GLU A 252 11.33 -21.02 -3.30
N ASP A 253 11.01 -19.74 -3.06
CA ASP A 253 10.89 -18.72 -4.12
C ASP A 253 12.28 -18.39 -4.69
N VAL A 254 13.31 -18.27 -3.86
CA VAL A 254 14.70 -18.05 -4.32
C VAL A 254 15.19 -19.21 -5.17
N ARG A 255 14.98 -20.47 -4.71
CA ARG A 255 15.35 -21.66 -5.49
C ARG A 255 14.65 -21.71 -6.84
N ARG A 256 13.35 -21.40 -6.87
CA ARG A 256 12.59 -21.33 -8.12
C ARG A 256 13.19 -20.31 -9.09
N LEU A 257 13.55 -19.12 -8.61
CA LEU A 257 14.14 -18.05 -9.42
C LEU A 257 15.58 -18.39 -9.87
N ARG A 258 16.37 -19.11 -9.07
CA ARG A 258 17.70 -19.61 -9.48
C ARG A 258 17.59 -20.62 -10.62
N VAL A 259 16.68 -21.57 -10.51
CA VAL A 259 16.39 -22.54 -11.60
C VAL A 259 15.96 -21.80 -12.87
N ALA A 260 15.12 -20.76 -12.74
CA ALA A 260 14.74 -19.94 -13.89
C ALA A 260 15.95 -19.21 -14.51
N ALA A 261 16.87 -18.69 -13.69
CA ALA A 261 18.08 -18.01 -14.14
C ALA A 261 19.07 -18.95 -14.84
N GLU A 262 19.23 -20.17 -14.32
CA GLU A 262 20.02 -21.23 -14.94
C GLU A 262 19.43 -21.62 -16.30
N GLY A 263 18.13 -21.91 -16.35
CA GLY A 263 17.42 -22.26 -17.58
C GLY A 263 17.44 -21.13 -18.63
N ALA A 264 17.50 -19.88 -18.19
CA ALA A 264 17.66 -18.71 -19.05
C ALA A 264 19.14 -18.46 -19.45
N GLY A 265 20.12 -19.14 -18.87
CA GLY A 265 21.55 -18.94 -19.11
C GLY A 265 22.06 -17.56 -18.62
N VAL A 266 21.51 -17.08 -17.50
CA VAL A 266 21.82 -15.74 -16.92
C VAL A 266 22.19 -15.80 -15.43
N ALA A 267 22.41 -16.99 -14.87
CA ALA A 267 22.66 -17.20 -13.45
C ALA A 267 23.86 -16.37 -12.94
N ASP A 268 24.90 -16.19 -13.75
CA ASP A 268 26.08 -15.37 -13.46
C ASP A 268 25.79 -13.86 -13.35
N ARG A 269 24.61 -13.43 -13.77
CA ARG A 269 24.19 -12.02 -13.83
C ARG A 269 23.01 -11.70 -12.91
N VAL A 270 22.50 -12.68 -12.16
CA VAL A 270 21.40 -12.51 -11.19
C VAL A 270 21.94 -12.69 -9.78
N ARG A 271 21.73 -11.69 -8.92
CA ARG A 271 22.14 -11.73 -7.51
C ARG A 271 20.92 -11.57 -6.61
N PHE A 272 20.71 -12.53 -5.72
CA PHE A 272 19.67 -12.49 -4.69
C PHE A 272 20.25 -11.89 -3.41
N LEU A 273 19.67 -10.81 -2.92
CA LEU A 273 20.16 -10.07 -1.75
C LEU A 273 19.42 -10.45 -0.45
N GLY A 274 18.33 -11.23 -0.54
CA GLY A 274 17.44 -11.43 0.58
C GLY A 274 16.65 -10.16 0.93
N SER A 275 16.12 -10.11 2.13
CA SER A 275 15.46 -8.92 2.66
C SER A 275 16.48 -7.80 2.90
N VAL A 276 16.24 -6.63 2.33
CA VAL A 276 17.08 -5.43 2.51
C VAL A 276 16.41 -4.52 3.54
N ALA A 277 17.17 -4.08 4.53
CA ALA A 277 16.66 -3.16 5.55
C ALA A 277 16.15 -1.86 4.91
N ARG A 278 15.05 -1.31 5.43
CA ARG A 278 14.40 -0.10 4.88
C ARG A 278 15.38 1.06 4.71
N ALA A 279 16.33 1.20 5.64
CA ALA A 279 17.36 2.24 5.60
C ALA A 279 18.35 2.09 4.43
N ASP A 280 18.57 0.85 3.94
CA ASP A 280 19.53 0.55 2.89
C ASP A 280 18.90 0.53 1.49
N VAL A 281 17.55 0.46 1.41
CA VAL A 281 16.83 0.48 0.12
C VAL A 281 17.21 1.69 -0.75
N PRO A 282 17.36 2.93 -0.21
CA PRO A 282 17.77 4.06 -1.03
C PRO A 282 19.14 3.87 -1.70
N ALA A 283 20.12 3.29 -1.00
CA ALA A 283 21.45 3.01 -1.56
C ALA A 283 21.39 1.98 -2.69
N LEU A 284 20.56 0.95 -2.53
CA LEU A 284 20.29 -0.06 -3.57
C LEU A 284 19.64 0.61 -4.80
N LEU A 285 18.58 1.39 -4.61
CA LEU A 285 17.89 2.07 -5.70
C LEU A 285 18.81 3.06 -6.44
N ARG A 286 19.58 3.86 -5.72
CA ARG A 286 20.57 4.78 -6.33
C ARG A 286 21.62 4.06 -7.18
N SER A 287 21.90 2.80 -6.90
CA SER A 287 22.85 2.01 -7.70
C SER A 287 22.28 1.54 -9.04
N ALA A 288 20.95 1.58 -9.25
CA ALA A 288 20.29 1.07 -10.44
C ALA A 288 20.43 2.01 -11.65
N ASP A 289 20.59 1.46 -12.84
CA ASP A 289 20.37 2.17 -14.11
C ASP A 289 18.87 2.18 -14.46
N ALA A 290 18.13 1.15 -14.04
CA ALA A 290 16.67 1.11 -14.08
C ALA A 290 16.11 0.19 -12.98
N VAL A 291 14.95 0.54 -12.47
CA VAL A 291 14.19 -0.30 -11.53
C VAL A 291 13.08 -1.02 -12.29
N VAL A 292 12.95 -2.32 -12.08
CA VAL A 292 11.99 -3.19 -12.79
C VAL A 292 10.89 -3.60 -11.84
N CYS A 293 9.65 -3.20 -12.15
CA CYS A 293 8.47 -3.52 -11.38
C CYS A 293 7.36 -4.02 -12.33
N VAL A 294 7.34 -5.32 -12.60
CA VAL A 294 6.47 -5.92 -13.63
C VAL A 294 5.49 -6.96 -13.07
N PRO A 295 4.72 -6.62 -12.03
CA PRO A 295 3.75 -7.53 -11.46
C PRO A 295 2.60 -7.82 -12.44
N TRP A 296 1.86 -8.91 -12.19
CA TRP A 296 0.62 -9.19 -12.91
C TRP A 296 -0.52 -8.26 -12.54
N TYR A 297 -0.47 -7.75 -11.31
CA TYR A 297 -1.32 -6.71 -10.76
C TYR A 297 -0.65 -6.07 -9.54
N GLU A 298 -0.79 -4.76 -9.39
CA GLU A 298 -0.30 -3.98 -8.26
C GLU A 298 -1.34 -2.92 -7.88
N PRO A 299 -1.88 -2.96 -6.66
CA PRO A 299 -2.88 -1.96 -6.23
C PRO A 299 -2.36 -0.54 -6.29
N PHE A 300 -1.10 -0.31 -5.93
CA PHE A 300 -0.53 1.02 -5.93
C PHE A 300 0.91 1.09 -6.49
N GLY A 301 1.88 0.35 -5.91
CA GLY A 301 3.28 0.34 -6.33
C GLY A 301 4.15 1.37 -5.62
N MET A 302 4.52 1.10 -4.37
CA MET A 302 5.42 1.98 -3.61
C MET A 302 6.85 1.96 -4.16
N VAL A 303 7.36 0.80 -4.58
CA VAL A 303 8.73 0.66 -5.11
C VAL A 303 9.01 1.58 -6.31
N PRO A 304 8.13 1.69 -7.31
CA PRO A 304 8.27 2.71 -8.34
C PRO A 304 8.39 4.13 -7.83
N LEU A 305 7.60 4.52 -6.82
CA LEU A 305 7.71 5.85 -6.21
C LEU A 305 9.05 6.06 -5.53
N GLU A 306 9.54 5.08 -4.79
CA GLU A 306 10.84 5.09 -4.13
C GLU A 306 11.98 5.21 -5.16
N ALA A 307 11.88 4.48 -6.28
CA ALA A 307 12.82 4.57 -7.38
C ALA A 307 12.83 5.96 -8.02
N MET A 308 11.64 6.48 -8.36
CA MET A 308 11.48 7.83 -8.91
C MET A 308 11.99 8.89 -7.93
N ALA A 309 11.69 8.75 -6.63
CA ALA A 309 12.20 9.64 -5.59
C ALA A 309 13.74 9.63 -5.51
N CYS A 310 14.39 8.49 -5.78
CA CYS A 310 15.83 8.37 -5.93
C CYS A 310 16.35 8.82 -7.32
N GLY A 311 15.53 9.40 -8.18
CA GLY A 311 15.92 9.83 -9.51
C GLY A 311 16.23 8.68 -10.46
N ARG A 312 15.60 7.50 -10.28
CA ARG A 312 15.83 6.33 -11.14
C ARG A 312 14.61 6.05 -12.02
N PRO A 313 14.86 5.79 -13.32
CA PRO A 313 13.78 5.45 -14.25
C PRO A 313 13.20 4.06 -13.90
N VAL A 314 11.92 3.88 -14.19
CA VAL A 314 11.19 2.65 -13.89
C VAL A 314 10.71 1.99 -15.16
N VAL A 315 10.84 0.66 -15.26
CA VAL A 315 10.09 -0.15 -16.23
C VAL A 315 9.01 -0.89 -15.45
N ALA A 316 7.76 -0.60 -15.76
CA ALA A 316 6.61 -1.10 -15.01
C ALA A 316 5.58 -1.81 -15.89
N SER A 317 4.88 -2.81 -15.33
CA SER A 317 3.67 -3.31 -15.98
C SER A 317 2.57 -2.24 -16.03
N ALA A 318 1.86 -2.14 -17.15
CA ALA A 318 0.69 -1.26 -17.30
C ALA A 318 -0.53 -1.88 -16.58
N VAL A 319 -0.52 -1.92 -15.25
CA VAL A 319 -1.57 -2.55 -14.41
C VAL A 319 -1.82 -1.76 -13.14
N GLY A 320 -3.07 -1.73 -12.69
CA GLY A 320 -3.47 -1.16 -11.41
C GLY A 320 -2.93 0.24 -11.18
N GLY A 321 -2.44 0.52 -9.96
CA GLY A 321 -1.88 1.82 -9.59
C GLY A 321 -0.57 2.20 -10.29
N LEU A 322 0.11 1.24 -10.93
CA LEU A 322 1.34 1.55 -11.69
C LEU A 322 1.08 2.48 -12.86
N VAL A 323 -0.12 2.42 -13.45
CA VAL A 323 -0.51 3.31 -14.56
C VAL A 323 -0.62 4.77 -14.10
N ASP A 324 -1.03 5.00 -12.86
CA ASP A 324 -1.08 6.34 -12.28
C ASP A 324 0.29 6.81 -11.76
N THR A 325 1.07 5.89 -11.21
CA THR A 325 2.35 6.20 -10.56
C THR A 325 3.43 6.54 -11.58
N VAL A 326 3.66 5.64 -12.54
CA VAL A 326 4.63 5.81 -13.63
C VAL A 326 3.92 6.40 -14.83
N VAL A 327 4.43 7.48 -15.38
CA VAL A 327 3.92 8.07 -16.63
C VAL A 327 4.76 7.54 -17.78
N ASP A 328 4.10 6.77 -18.66
CA ASP A 328 4.79 6.16 -19.80
C ASP A 328 5.49 7.19 -20.69
N GLN A 329 6.71 6.91 -21.10
CA GLN A 329 7.59 7.78 -21.91
C GLN A 329 7.96 9.12 -21.22
N VAL A 330 7.67 9.29 -19.93
CA VAL A 330 7.99 10.52 -19.19
C VAL A 330 8.80 10.22 -17.91
N THR A 331 8.32 9.30 -17.06
CA THR A 331 9.01 8.91 -15.82
C THR A 331 9.51 7.48 -15.83
N GLY A 332 9.22 6.76 -16.93
CA GLY A 332 9.57 5.36 -17.13
C GLY A 332 8.90 4.80 -18.37
N LEU A 333 8.93 3.47 -18.50
CA LEU A 333 8.32 2.76 -19.62
C LEU A 333 7.27 1.77 -19.10
N HIS A 334 6.11 1.72 -19.77
CA HIS A 334 5.10 0.71 -19.52
C HIS A 334 5.28 -0.49 -20.46
N VAL A 335 5.10 -1.67 -19.89
CA VAL A 335 5.05 -2.93 -20.66
C VAL A 335 3.77 -3.70 -20.32
N PRO A 336 3.19 -4.45 -21.25
CA PRO A 336 2.08 -5.35 -20.91
C PRO A 336 2.53 -6.41 -19.90
N PRO A 337 1.70 -6.79 -18.92
CA PRO A 337 2.04 -7.81 -17.94
C PRO A 337 2.32 -9.15 -18.64
N LYS A 338 3.24 -9.94 -18.06
CA LYS A 338 3.64 -11.28 -18.55
C LYS A 338 4.23 -11.31 -19.99
N ARG A 339 4.66 -10.17 -20.50
CA ARG A 339 5.27 -10.07 -21.86
C ARG A 339 6.78 -9.83 -21.73
N THR A 340 7.52 -10.92 -21.50
CA THR A 340 8.99 -10.92 -21.36
C THR A 340 9.71 -10.37 -22.61
N ASP A 341 9.13 -10.58 -23.80
CA ASP A 341 9.62 -10.02 -25.06
C ASP A 341 9.56 -8.49 -25.08
N ARG A 342 8.44 -7.90 -24.64
CA ARG A 342 8.25 -6.45 -24.54
C ARG A 342 9.11 -5.85 -23.43
N LEU A 343 9.21 -6.54 -22.30
CA LEU A 343 10.09 -6.13 -21.21
C LEU A 343 11.56 -6.05 -21.69
N ALA A 344 12.04 -7.07 -22.39
CA ALA A 344 13.40 -7.06 -22.91
C ALA A 344 13.67 -5.93 -23.92
N VAL A 345 12.68 -5.57 -24.75
CA VAL A 345 12.78 -4.42 -25.66
C VAL A 345 12.91 -3.13 -24.88
N ALA A 346 11.99 -2.87 -23.91
CA ALA A 346 12.01 -1.68 -23.10
C ALA A 346 13.31 -1.51 -22.31
N LEU A 347 13.81 -2.62 -21.73
CA LEU A 347 15.07 -2.60 -20.99
C LEU A 347 16.28 -2.28 -21.88
N ARG A 348 16.37 -2.85 -23.07
CA ARG A 348 17.47 -2.52 -24.02
C ARG A 348 17.40 -1.07 -24.47
N GLU A 349 16.20 -0.57 -24.80
CA GLU A 349 15.98 0.81 -25.18
C GLU A 349 16.45 1.77 -24.08
N LEU A 350 15.99 1.54 -22.85
CA LEU A 350 16.31 2.39 -21.71
C LEU A 350 17.80 2.31 -21.35
N LEU A 351 18.40 1.12 -21.32
CA LEU A 351 19.81 0.95 -21.01
C LEU A 351 20.74 1.52 -22.12
N GLY A 352 20.31 1.47 -23.37
CA GLY A 352 21.04 2.00 -24.52
C GLY A 352 21.04 3.53 -24.64
N GLN A 353 20.14 4.23 -23.92
CA GLN A 353 19.95 5.67 -24.04
C GLN A 353 20.17 6.39 -22.70
N GLN A 354 21.37 6.88 -22.45
CA GLN A 354 21.69 7.58 -21.18
C GLN A 354 20.81 8.82 -20.98
N ALA A 355 20.65 9.64 -22.00
CA ALA A 355 19.81 10.84 -21.91
C ALA A 355 18.35 10.54 -21.54
N MET A 356 17.80 9.43 -22.04
CA MET A 356 16.44 8.99 -21.66
C MET A 356 16.39 8.60 -20.16
N ARG A 357 17.40 7.84 -19.67
CA ARG A 357 17.45 7.46 -18.26
C ARG A 357 17.52 8.67 -17.36
N GLU A 358 18.35 9.65 -17.68
CA GLU A 358 18.50 10.89 -16.93
C GLU A 358 17.21 11.72 -16.96
N ALA A 359 16.60 11.90 -18.14
CA ALA A 359 15.35 12.65 -18.27
C ALA A 359 14.21 12.00 -17.47
N PHE A 360 14.05 10.68 -17.56
CA PHE A 360 13.03 9.96 -16.78
C PHE A 360 13.33 10.02 -15.27
N GLY A 361 14.60 9.98 -14.87
CA GLY A 361 14.99 10.11 -13.48
C GLY A 361 14.64 11.48 -12.90
N VAL A 362 14.92 12.56 -13.62
CA VAL A 362 14.58 13.95 -13.22
C VAL A 362 13.04 14.09 -13.14
N ALA A 363 12.33 13.76 -14.22
CA ALA A 363 10.87 13.86 -14.26
C ALA A 363 10.20 12.99 -13.19
N GLY A 364 10.75 11.80 -12.91
CA GLY A 364 10.30 10.91 -11.85
C GLY A 364 10.45 11.54 -10.46
N ARG A 365 11.60 12.14 -10.18
CA ARG A 365 11.86 12.84 -8.91
C ARG A 365 10.92 14.02 -8.72
N ASP A 366 10.77 14.86 -9.73
CA ASP A 366 9.86 16.01 -9.68
C ASP A 366 8.41 15.58 -9.41
N ARG A 367 7.97 14.51 -10.07
CA ARG A 367 6.64 13.94 -9.86
C ARG A 367 6.48 13.37 -8.44
N ALA A 368 7.48 12.66 -7.91
CA ALA A 368 7.46 12.11 -6.57
C ALA A 368 7.28 13.21 -5.51
N ILE A 369 8.05 14.28 -5.61
CA ILE A 369 7.97 15.44 -4.70
C ILE A 369 6.63 16.16 -4.85
N ALA A 370 6.22 16.46 -6.09
CA ALA A 370 5.05 17.28 -6.34
C ALA A 370 3.73 16.62 -5.95
N ARG A 371 3.65 15.27 -5.95
CA ARG A 371 2.36 14.54 -5.82
C ARG A 371 2.32 13.50 -4.72
N TYR A 372 3.46 12.92 -4.32
CA TYR A 372 3.51 11.72 -3.50
C TYR A 372 4.29 11.89 -2.19
N GLY A 373 4.79 13.08 -1.86
CA GLY A 373 5.30 13.37 -0.51
C GLY A 373 4.23 13.13 0.55
N TRP A 374 4.61 12.58 1.69
CA TRP A 374 3.64 12.26 2.75
C TRP A 374 2.90 13.48 3.29
N ASP A 375 3.51 14.67 3.23
CA ASP A 375 2.85 15.95 3.52
C ASP A 375 1.64 16.20 2.61
N ARG A 376 1.79 15.94 1.30
CA ARG A 376 0.72 16.08 0.31
C ARG A 376 -0.39 15.04 0.52
N VAL A 377 0.01 13.81 0.80
CA VAL A 377 -0.94 12.71 1.07
C VAL A 377 -1.73 13.00 2.35
N ALA A 378 -1.08 13.46 3.41
CA ALA A 378 -1.74 13.85 4.66
C ALA A 378 -2.70 15.03 4.45
N ALA A 379 -2.29 16.08 3.74
CA ALA A 379 -3.16 17.21 3.43
C ALA A 379 -4.39 16.79 2.62
N ALA A 380 -4.23 15.96 1.59
CA ALA A 380 -5.34 15.43 0.81
C ALA A 380 -6.27 14.52 1.65
N THR A 381 -5.71 13.73 2.57
CA THR A 381 -6.48 12.88 3.48
C THR A 381 -7.25 13.72 4.49
N ALA A 382 -6.63 14.73 5.09
CA ALA A 382 -7.27 15.67 6.03
C ALA A 382 -8.43 16.42 5.35
N GLN A 383 -8.27 16.81 4.07
CA GLN A 383 -9.37 17.41 3.32
C GLN A 383 -10.55 16.45 3.16
N VAL A 384 -10.31 15.16 2.94
CA VAL A 384 -11.38 14.14 2.89
C VAL A 384 -12.09 14.04 4.24
N TYR A 385 -11.36 14.14 5.35
CA TYR A 385 -11.96 14.12 6.69
C TYR A 385 -12.83 15.36 6.93
N ALA A 386 -12.33 16.56 6.60
CA ALA A 386 -13.09 17.80 6.69
C ALA A 386 -14.38 17.73 5.87
N ASP A 387 -14.31 17.29 4.61
CA ASP A 387 -15.48 17.13 3.73
C ASP A 387 -16.53 16.16 4.31
N VAL A 388 -16.11 15.13 5.05
CA VAL A 388 -17.02 14.17 5.70
C VAL A 388 -17.68 14.80 6.93
N LEU A 389 -16.92 15.52 7.75
CA LEU A 389 -17.42 16.20 8.94
C LEU A 389 -18.43 17.30 8.57
N ASP A 390 -18.11 18.13 7.59
CA ASP A 390 -18.98 19.22 7.10
C ASP A 390 -20.33 18.69 6.57
N ARG A 391 -20.31 17.61 5.83
CA ARG A 391 -21.54 16.96 5.33
C ARG A 391 -22.42 16.42 6.44
N ARG A 392 -21.80 15.84 7.48
CA ARG A 392 -22.57 15.34 8.63
C ARG A 392 -23.14 16.48 9.46
N ALA A 393 -22.40 17.58 9.66
CA ALA A 393 -22.89 18.78 10.33
C ALA A 393 -24.11 19.33 9.59
N SER A 394 -24.00 19.54 8.27
CA SER A 394 -25.10 20.03 7.44
C SER A 394 -26.33 19.10 7.44
N ALA A 395 -26.13 17.78 7.49
CA ALA A 395 -27.22 16.83 7.55
C ALA A 395 -27.97 16.90 8.91
N ARG A 396 -27.25 17.06 10.02
CA ARG A 396 -27.85 17.24 11.36
C ARG A 396 -28.66 18.53 11.47
N GLU A 397 -28.14 19.63 10.94
CA GLU A 397 -28.85 20.92 10.91
C GLU A 397 -30.19 20.79 10.18
N VAL A 398 -30.21 20.11 9.02
CA VAL A 398 -31.43 19.87 8.25
C VAL A 398 -32.44 19.00 9.01
N GLU A 399 -31.97 17.96 9.72
CA GLU A 399 -32.83 17.09 10.54
C GLU A 399 -33.42 17.86 11.74
N GLU A 400 -32.63 18.66 12.45
CA GLU A 400 -33.08 19.49 13.57
C GLU A 400 -34.10 20.56 13.12
N ASP A 401 -33.89 21.20 11.97
CA ASP A 401 -34.85 22.17 11.41
C ASP A 401 -36.16 21.48 10.99
N ALA A 402 -36.10 20.28 10.43
CA ALA A 402 -37.28 19.51 10.08
C ALA A 402 -38.08 19.08 11.33
N GLU A 403 -37.40 18.68 12.42
CA GLU A 403 -38.03 18.37 13.70
C GLU A 403 -38.69 19.57 14.33
N ARG A 404 -38.00 20.73 14.36
CA ARG A 404 -38.57 22.00 14.85
C ARG A 404 -39.80 22.43 14.07
N ALA A 405 -39.77 22.34 12.73
CA ALA A 405 -40.92 22.64 11.88
C ALA A 405 -42.10 21.69 12.12
N GLY A 406 -41.84 20.38 12.33
CA GLY A 406 -42.84 19.36 12.66
C GLY A 406 -43.51 19.62 14.02
N ALA A 407 -42.70 20.00 15.04
CA ALA A 407 -43.19 20.29 16.39
C ALA A 407 -44.11 21.54 16.43
N THR A 408 -43.81 22.58 15.61
CA THR A 408 -44.66 23.79 15.49
C THR A 408 -45.95 23.50 14.74
N ALA A 409 -46.01 22.58 13.80
CA ALA A 409 -47.21 22.17 13.07
C ALA A 409 -48.17 21.31 13.91
N GLY A 410 -47.63 20.48 14.83
CA GLY A 410 -48.43 19.61 15.72
C GLY A 410 -49.10 20.30 16.92
N GLY A 411 -48.61 21.49 17.28
CA GLY A 411 -49.16 22.27 18.41
C GLY A 411 -50.40 23.16 18.11
N ARG A 412 -50.93 23.05 16.90
CA ARG A 412 -52.14 23.83 16.46
C ARG A 412 -53.40 22.97 16.22
N ARG A 413 -53.54 21.84 16.95
CA ARG A 413 -54.80 21.10 16.92
C ARG A 413 -55.49 21.10 18.27
#